data_868e74fce79c4acdd695853999834f72
#
_entry.id   868e74fce79c4acdd695853999834f72
#
_cell.length_a   1.000
_cell.length_b   1.000
_cell.length_c   1.000
_cell.angle_alpha   90.00
_cell.angle_beta   90.00
_cell.angle_gamma   90.00
#
_symmetry.space_group_name_H-M   'P 1'
#
loop_
_entity.id
_entity.type
_entity.pdbx_description
1 polymer ?
#
loop_
_entity_poly.entity_id
_entity_poly.type
_entity_poly.pdbx_seq_one_letter_code
_entity_poly.pdbx_strand_id
1 'polypeptide(L)'
;GTRRLNKVHHLMRRDEEVPQVNAEANVMNAMLELSRTGLGLVAVCDEANRVQGVFTDGDLRRWLVAGGTLNDGVTRAMTRHG
;
A
#
# COMPACT_ATOMS: atom_id res chain seq x y z
N GLY A 1 5.16 -15.48 12.03
CA GLY A 1 4.08 -14.90 12.15
C GLY A 1 3.94 -13.63 12.92
N THR A 2 3.62 -13.80 14.18
CA THR A 2 3.33 -12.63 14.96
C THR A 2 4.53 -11.74 15.13
N ARG A 3 5.66 -12.32 15.14
CA ARG A 3 6.84 -11.57 15.30
C ARG A 3 7.08 -10.63 14.18
N ARG A 4 6.77 -11.07 13.00
CA ARG A 4 6.90 -10.27 11.85
C ARG A 4 5.92 -9.12 11.87
N LEU A 5 4.73 -9.39 12.36
CA LEU A 5 3.74 -8.36 12.52
C LEU A 5 4.22 -7.31 13.49
N ASN A 6 4.86 -7.75 14.54
CA ASN A 6 5.37 -6.81 15.51
C ASN A 6 6.38 -5.88 14.92
N LYS A 7 7.20 -6.37 14.03
CA LYS A 7 8.15 -5.53 13.40
C LYS A 7 7.50 -4.46 12.57
N VAL A 8 6.54 -4.85 11.79
CA VAL A 8 5.81 -3.92 10.97
C VAL A 8 5.14 -2.89 11.84
N HIS A 9 4.54 -3.35 12.89
CA HIS A 9 3.85 -2.47 13.80
C HIS A 9 4.79 -1.45 14.41
N HIS A 10 5.96 -1.89 14.76
CA HIS A 10 6.95 -1.03 15.35
C HIS A 10 7.36 0.08 14.40
N LEU A 11 7.58 -0.27 13.15
CA LEU A 11 7.93 0.70 12.15
C LEU A 11 6.82 1.72 11.96
N MET A 12 5.60 1.24 11.93
CA MET A 12 4.48 2.13 11.70
C MET A 12 4.31 3.08 12.85
N ARG A 13 4.61 2.64 14.03
CA ARG A 13 4.50 3.51 15.15
C ARG A 13 5.50 4.63 15.08
N ARG A 14 6.69 4.32 14.63
CA ARG A 14 7.69 5.32 14.49
C ARG A 14 7.35 6.30 13.41
N ASP A 15 6.81 5.78 12.34
CA ASP A 15 6.50 6.59 11.19
C ASP A 15 5.03 6.77 11.09
N GLU A 16 4.52 7.57 11.97
CA GLU A 16 3.10 7.82 11.93
C GLU A 16 2.70 8.44 10.63
N GLU A 17 3.67 8.92 9.90
CA GLU A 17 3.39 9.49 8.61
C GLU A 17 3.36 8.47 7.51
N VAL A 18 3.53 7.19 7.80
CA VAL A 18 3.43 6.20 6.73
C VAL A 18 2.06 6.34 6.09
N PRO A 19 2.02 6.60 4.79
CA PRO A 19 0.73 6.82 4.14
C PRO A 19 -0.08 5.55 4.08
N GLN A 20 -1.37 5.71 4.17
CA GLN A 20 -2.29 4.59 4.12
C GLN A 20 -3.41 4.91 3.14
N VAL A 21 -3.89 3.88 2.47
CA VAL A 21 -5.09 4.03 1.65
C VAL A 21 -6.03 2.90 2.01
N ASN A 22 -7.30 3.14 1.78
CA ASN A 22 -8.31 2.13 2.02
C ASN A 22 -8.25 1.07 0.93
N ALA A 23 -8.55 -0.16 1.28
CA ALA A 23 -8.50 -1.26 0.32
C ALA A 23 -9.47 -1.04 -0.84
N GLU A 24 -10.43 -0.14 -0.68
CA GLU A 24 -11.34 0.15 -1.76
C GLU A 24 -10.86 1.28 -2.65
N ALA A 25 -9.73 1.87 -2.33
CA ALA A 25 -9.16 2.92 -3.15
C ALA A 25 -8.66 2.35 -4.46
N ASN A 26 -8.49 3.21 -5.45
CA ASN A 26 -7.95 2.76 -6.72
C ASN A 26 -6.44 3.00 -6.76
N VAL A 27 -5.82 2.50 -7.82
CA VAL A 27 -4.37 2.61 -7.98
C VAL A 27 -3.95 4.06 -8.04
N MET A 28 -4.78 4.91 -8.65
CA MET A 28 -4.45 6.33 -8.75
C MET A 28 -4.30 6.94 -7.36
N ASN A 29 -5.22 6.64 -6.45
CA ASN A 29 -5.15 7.18 -5.10
C ASN A 29 -3.87 6.74 -4.41
N ALA A 30 -3.51 5.48 -4.58
CA ALA A 30 -2.29 4.98 -3.97
C ALA A 30 -1.07 5.65 -4.58
N MET A 31 -1.09 5.87 -5.88
CA MET A 31 0.01 6.53 -6.55
C MET A 31 0.19 7.95 -6.03
N LEU A 32 -0.91 8.65 -5.79
CA LEU A 32 -0.84 10.00 -5.27
C LEU A 32 -0.23 10.02 -3.88
N GLU A 33 -0.55 9.02 -3.08
CA GLU A 33 0.04 8.94 -1.75
C GLU A 33 1.53 8.65 -1.83
N LEU A 34 1.94 7.82 -2.78
CA LEU A 34 3.35 7.57 -2.98
C LEU A 34 4.09 8.86 -3.28
N SER A 35 3.51 9.68 -4.13
CA SER A 35 4.13 10.95 -4.51
C SER A 35 4.14 11.93 -3.36
N ARG A 36 3.07 11.94 -2.61
CA ARG A 36 2.92 12.93 -1.56
C ARG A 36 4.00 12.81 -0.50
N THR A 37 4.32 11.60 -0.13
CA THR A 37 5.26 11.41 0.97
C THR A 37 6.69 11.18 0.50
N GLY A 38 6.84 10.69 -0.72
CA GLY A 38 8.17 10.37 -1.21
C GLY A 38 8.78 9.14 -0.59
N LEU A 39 8.01 8.40 0.19
CA LEU A 39 8.53 7.19 0.82
C LEU A 39 8.56 5.99 -0.11
N GLY A 40 7.80 6.05 -1.19
CA GLY A 40 7.77 4.95 -2.13
C GLY A 40 6.99 3.75 -1.62
N LEU A 41 6.16 3.94 -0.61
CA LEU A 41 5.47 2.86 0.05
C LEU A 41 4.17 3.37 0.62
N VAL A 42 3.10 2.60 0.43
CA VAL A 42 1.78 2.93 0.96
C VAL A 42 1.19 1.66 1.55
N ALA A 43 0.65 1.76 2.75
CA ALA A 43 -0.03 0.63 3.37
C ALA A 43 -1.48 0.62 2.92
N VAL A 44 -1.99 -0.56 2.57
CA VAL A 44 -3.37 -0.71 2.15
C VAL A 44 -4.12 -1.38 3.29
N CYS A 45 -5.11 -0.69 3.83
CA CYS A 45 -5.81 -1.16 5.01
C CYS A 45 -7.29 -1.37 4.74
N ASP A 46 -7.90 -2.27 5.49
CA ASP A 46 -9.33 -2.51 5.36
C ASP A 46 -10.09 -1.58 6.30
N GLU A 47 -11.40 -1.78 6.36
CA GLU A 47 -12.24 -0.93 7.18
C GLU A 47 -11.92 -1.03 8.65
N ALA A 48 -11.39 -2.17 9.05
CA ALA A 48 -11.01 -2.36 10.45
C ALA A 48 -9.62 -1.84 10.73
N ASN A 49 -9.03 -1.15 9.75
CA ASN A 49 -7.71 -0.56 9.90
C ASN A 49 -6.61 -1.61 9.96
N ARG A 50 -6.87 -2.77 9.38
CA ARG A 50 -5.87 -3.82 9.33
C ARG A 50 -5.16 -3.76 8.00
N VAL A 51 -3.85 -3.96 8.03
CA VAL A 51 -3.05 -3.90 6.81
C VAL A 51 -3.30 -5.13 5.97
N GLN A 52 -3.77 -4.91 4.75
CA GLN A 52 -4.01 -5.99 3.80
C GLN A 52 -2.79 -6.24 2.95
N GLY A 53 -1.99 -5.23 2.75
CA GLY A 53 -0.81 -5.37 1.93
C GLY A 53 -0.16 -4.01 1.78
N VAL A 54 0.83 -3.95 0.89
CA VAL A 54 1.53 -2.70 0.64
C VAL A 54 1.58 -2.45 -0.86
N PHE A 55 1.66 -1.19 -1.21
CA PHE A 55 1.75 -0.79 -2.60
C PHE A 55 2.97 0.10 -2.75
N THR A 56 3.88 -0.29 -3.63
CA THR A 56 5.14 0.43 -3.81
C THR A 56 5.27 0.94 -5.24
N ASP A 57 6.30 1.74 -5.47
CA ASP A 57 6.59 2.20 -6.83
C ASP A 57 6.80 1.02 -7.76
N GLY A 58 7.46 -0.02 -7.27
CA GLY A 58 7.68 -1.20 -8.08
C GLY A 58 6.38 -1.89 -8.45
N ASP A 59 5.44 -1.93 -7.49
CA ASP A 59 4.13 -2.52 -7.76
C ASP A 59 3.40 -1.71 -8.82
N LEU A 60 3.47 -0.39 -8.72
CA LEU A 60 2.81 0.47 -9.69
C LEU A 60 3.36 0.22 -11.09
N ARG A 61 4.68 0.19 -11.20
CA ARG A 61 5.30 -0.01 -12.48
C ARG A 61 4.92 -1.37 -13.06
N ARG A 62 4.99 -2.41 -12.26
CA ARG A 62 4.63 -3.74 -12.71
C ARG A 62 3.19 -3.80 -13.16
N TRP A 63 2.32 -3.14 -12.43
CA TRP A 63 0.90 -3.13 -12.74
C TRP A 63 0.65 -2.49 -14.11
N LEU A 64 1.30 -1.37 -14.36
CA LEU A 64 1.10 -0.67 -15.61
C LEU A 64 1.71 -1.43 -16.79
N VAL A 65 2.87 -2.04 -16.58
CA VAL A 65 3.50 -2.82 -17.63
C VAL A 65 2.63 -4.02 -17.99
N ALA A 66 1.93 -4.56 -17.02
CA ALA A 66 1.07 -5.71 -17.27
C ALA A 66 -0.26 -5.33 -17.90
N GLY A 67 -0.48 -4.03 -18.14
CA GLY A 67 -1.71 -3.60 -18.78
C GLY A 67 -2.77 -3.10 -17.82
N GLY A 68 -2.43 -2.97 -16.55
CA GLY A 68 -3.40 -2.46 -15.58
C GLY A 68 -3.62 -0.98 -15.74
N THR A 69 -4.70 -0.48 -15.15
CA THR A 69 -5.03 0.93 -15.24
C THR A 69 -5.06 1.55 -13.87
N LEU A 70 -5.04 2.88 -13.85
CA LEU A 70 -5.09 3.62 -12.60
C LEU A 70 -6.48 3.59 -11.98
N ASN A 71 -7.48 3.21 -12.74
CA ASN A 71 -8.84 3.14 -12.24
C ASN A 71 -9.15 1.84 -11.53
N ASP A 72 -8.26 0.87 -11.65
CA ASP A 72 -8.48 -0.41 -11.01
C ASP A 72 -8.24 -0.31 -9.51
N GLY A 73 -8.81 -1.23 -8.75
CA GLY A 73 -8.65 -1.21 -7.31
C GLY A 73 -7.21 -1.49 -6.91
N VAL A 74 -6.74 -0.80 -5.89
CA VAL A 74 -5.36 -0.93 -5.46
C VAL A 74 -5.06 -2.36 -4.99
N THR A 75 -6.07 -3.07 -4.51
CA THR A 75 -5.85 -4.44 -4.04
C THR A 75 -5.42 -5.37 -5.16
N ARG A 76 -5.68 -4.99 -6.40
CA ARG A 76 -5.28 -5.82 -7.53
C ARG A 76 -3.82 -5.62 -7.87
N ALA A 77 -3.27 -4.48 -7.51
CA ALA A 77 -1.90 -4.13 -7.87
C ALA A 77 -0.93 -4.29 -6.71
N MET A 78 -1.43 -4.29 -5.50
CA MET A 78 -0.58 -4.29 -4.33
C MET A 78 0.06 -5.65 -4.09
N THR A 79 1.08 -5.66 -3.23
CA THR A 79 1.67 -6.91 -2.77
C THR A 79 0.94 -7.28 -1.49
N ARG A 80 0.35 -8.44 -1.47
CA ARG A 80 -0.42 -8.84 -0.32
C ARG A 80 0.49 -9.18 0.84
N HIS A 81 0.03 -8.80 2.00
CA HIS A 81 0.70 -9.12 3.22
C HIS A 81 0.32 -10.55 3.56
N GLY A 82 1.24 -11.41 3.50
CA GLY A 82 0.86 -12.79 3.71
C GLY A 82 1.51 -13.45 4.83
#